data_a55fc14e5a3e8dea76730b869112544b
#
_entry.id   a55fc14e5a3e8dea76730b869112544b
#
_cell.length_a   1.000
_cell.length_b   1.000
_cell.length_c   1.000
_cell.angle_alpha   90.00
_cell.angle_beta   90.00
_cell.angle_gamma   90.00
#
_symmetry.space_group_name_H-M   'P 1'
#
loop_
_entity.id
_entity.type
_entity.pdbx_description
1 polymer ?
#
loop_
_entity_poly.entity_id
_entity_poly.type
_entity_poly.pdbx_seq_one_letter_code
_entity_poly.pdbx_strand_id
1 'polypeptide(L)'
;MSVLSHPMQKLPVKTARRAEIVDVTHAVRRAVRAAGVKEGMAIVYIPHTTAAVTINENYDPDVKSDLLAKLEAMIPKDETYYRHDEGNSDSHLKTALVGSSVTVLIEGGEVVLGQWQGIQFCEFDGPRDREVWVKIVDFRAKQD
;
A
#
# COMPACT_ATOMS: atom_id res chain seq x y z
N MET A 1 -15.99 -26.80 0.05
CA MET A 1 -16.41 -25.38 0.10
C MET A 1 -15.40 -24.54 -0.63
N SER A 2 -15.84 -23.70 -1.54
CA SER A 2 -14.95 -22.81 -2.29
C SER A 2 -15.04 -21.38 -1.72
N VAL A 3 -13.87 -20.75 -1.56
CA VAL A 3 -13.77 -19.34 -1.20
C VAL A 3 -14.10 -18.52 -2.45
N LEU A 4 -14.91 -17.48 -2.31
CA LEU A 4 -15.22 -16.56 -3.40
C LEU A 4 -14.16 -15.46 -3.47
N SER A 5 -13.65 -15.23 -4.68
CA SER A 5 -12.78 -14.10 -4.94
C SER A 5 -13.41 -13.17 -5.98
N HIS A 6 -13.10 -11.89 -5.87
CA HIS A 6 -13.59 -10.87 -6.77
C HIS A 6 -12.48 -10.48 -7.77
N PRO A 7 -12.85 -9.97 -8.96
CA PRO A 7 -11.84 -9.49 -9.91
C PRO A 7 -10.92 -8.46 -9.26
N MET A 8 -9.65 -8.48 -9.67
CA MET A 8 -8.66 -7.50 -9.21
C MET A 8 -9.13 -6.10 -9.56
N GLN A 9 -9.13 -5.21 -8.58
CA GLN A 9 -9.35 -3.79 -8.80
C GLN A 9 -8.01 -3.07 -8.86
N LYS A 10 -7.82 -2.30 -9.92
CA LYS A 10 -6.60 -1.53 -10.15
C LYS A 10 -6.92 -0.06 -9.95
N LEU A 11 -6.41 0.52 -8.87
CA LEU A 11 -6.72 1.89 -8.48
C LEU A 11 -5.55 2.80 -8.83
N PRO A 12 -5.79 3.93 -9.53
CA PRO A 12 -4.72 4.85 -9.86
C PRO A 12 -4.27 5.64 -8.62
N VAL A 13 -2.96 5.87 -8.52
CA VAL A 13 -2.37 6.75 -7.51
C VAL A 13 -1.39 7.65 -8.23
N LYS A 14 -1.65 8.94 -8.20
CA LYS A 14 -0.75 9.93 -8.79
C LYS A 14 0.10 10.54 -7.68
N THR A 15 1.42 10.42 -7.81
CA THR A 15 2.34 11.00 -6.83
C THR A 15 2.91 12.33 -7.34
N ALA A 16 3.26 13.22 -6.40
CA ALA A 16 3.67 14.58 -6.69
C ALA A 16 5.13 14.86 -6.35
N ARG A 17 5.75 13.99 -5.56
CA ARG A 17 7.11 14.18 -5.05
C ARG A 17 7.95 12.93 -5.27
N ARG A 18 9.28 13.08 -5.15
CA ARG A 18 10.17 11.90 -5.23
C ARG A 18 9.88 10.91 -4.11
N ALA A 19 9.73 11.41 -2.89
CA ALA A 19 9.37 10.59 -1.74
C ALA A 19 8.17 11.21 -1.04
N GLU A 20 7.11 10.42 -0.86
CA GLU A 20 5.93 10.84 -0.10
C GLU A 20 5.11 9.64 0.34
N ILE A 21 4.27 9.86 1.32
CA ILE A 21 3.30 8.88 1.77
C ILE A 21 1.91 9.39 1.39
N VAL A 22 1.21 8.61 0.57
CA VAL A 22 -0.14 8.93 0.10
C VAL A 22 -1.14 8.03 0.84
N ASP A 23 -2.12 8.64 1.50
CA ASP A 23 -3.20 7.89 2.14
C ASP A 23 -4.13 7.31 1.07
N VAL A 24 -4.21 5.99 1.01
CA VAL A 24 -5.09 5.27 0.08
C VAL A 24 -6.24 4.55 0.81
N THR A 25 -6.43 4.83 2.10
CA THR A 25 -7.44 4.18 2.92
C THR A 25 -8.83 4.32 2.31
N HIS A 26 -9.21 5.53 1.92
CA HIS A 26 -10.53 5.80 1.37
C HIS A 26 -10.79 5.06 0.06
N ALA A 27 -9.79 5.01 -0.82
CA ALA A 27 -9.89 4.27 -2.09
C ALA A 27 -10.08 2.77 -1.86
N VAL A 28 -9.35 2.19 -0.91
CA VAL A 28 -9.51 0.77 -0.54
C VAL A 28 -10.88 0.52 0.10
N ARG A 29 -11.35 1.40 0.99
CA ARG A 29 -12.68 1.29 1.58
C ARG A 29 -13.78 1.31 0.52
N ARG A 30 -13.67 2.19 -0.47
CA ARG A 30 -14.65 2.24 -1.58
C ARG A 30 -14.65 0.93 -2.38
N ALA A 31 -13.47 0.39 -2.67
CA ALA A 31 -13.33 -0.87 -3.40
C ALA A 31 -13.99 -2.03 -2.63
N VAL A 32 -13.80 -2.10 -1.33
CA VAL A 32 -14.39 -3.11 -0.46
C VAL A 32 -15.92 -2.98 -0.41
N ARG A 33 -16.42 -1.78 -0.25
CA ARG A 33 -17.88 -1.52 -0.23
C ARG A 33 -18.52 -1.90 -1.55
N ALA A 34 -17.89 -1.56 -2.66
CA ALA A 34 -18.39 -1.89 -4.01
C ALA A 34 -18.48 -3.40 -4.24
N ALA A 35 -17.58 -4.18 -3.65
CA ALA A 35 -17.59 -5.63 -3.75
C ALA A 35 -18.71 -6.28 -2.95
N GLY A 36 -19.25 -5.60 -1.94
CA GLY A 36 -20.37 -6.11 -1.13
C GLY A 36 -20.02 -7.29 -0.21
N VAL A 37 -18.76 -7.54 0.04
CA VAL A 37 -18.30 -8.60 0.93
C VAL A 37 -18.55 -8.20 2.37
N LYS A 38 -19.17 -9.08 3.16
CA LYS A 38 -19.47 -8.85 4.58
C LYS A 38 -18.36 -9.34 5.50
N GLU A 39 -17.83 -10.51 5.19
CA GLU A 39 -16.78 -11.17 5.96
C GLU A 39 -15.70 -11.63 4.99
N GLY A 40 -14.49 -11.15 5.16
CA GLY A 40 -13.42 -11.50 4.24
C GLY A 40 -12.13 -10.77 4.51
N MET A 41 -11.33 -10.64 3.47
CA MET A 41 -10.09 -9.86 3.51
C MET A 41 -9.85 -9.17 2.18
N ALA A 42 -9.10 -8.08 2.24
CA ALA A 42 -8.57 -7.42 1.05
C ALA A 42 -7.05 -7.47 1.10
N ILE A 43 -6.45 -7.95 0.01
CA ILE A 43 -5.01 -7.89 -0.19
C ILE A 43 -4.75 -6.61 -0.99
N VAL A 44 -3.96 -5.71 -0.43
CA VAL A 44 -3.55 -4.46 -1.06
C VAL A 44 -2.13 -4.64 -1.54
N TYR A 45 -1.94 -4.62 -2.84
CA TYR A 45 -0.69 -5.00 -3.50
C TYR A 45 -0.16 -3.85 -4.36
N ILE A 46 1.15 -3.63 -4.30
CA ILE A 46 1.82 -2.59 -5.06
C ILE A 46 2.65 -3.23 -6.18
N PRO A 47 2.26 -3.05 -7.45
CA PRO A 47 2.93 -3.67 -8.60
C PRO A 47 4.12 -2.84 -9.09
N HIS A 48 4.90 -2.30 -8.18
CA HIS A 48 6.05 -1.43 -8.50
C HIS A 48 7.26 -1.83 -7.66
N THR A 49 8.45 -1.55 -8.18
CA THR A 49 9.71 -1.89 -7.51
C THR A 49 10.33 -0.70 -6.75
N THR A 50 9.73 0.49 -6.89
CA THR A 50 10.20 1.71 -6.23
C THR A 50 9.11 2.41 -5.43
N ALA A 51 8.06 1.67 -5.11
CA ALA A 51 6.97 2.10 -4.23
C ALA A 51 6.49 0.92 -3.40
N ALA A 52 5.92 1.19 -2.24
CA ALA A 52 5.55 0.17 -1.27
C ALA A 52 4.23 0.52 -0.59
N VAL A 53 3.77 -0.33 0.31
CA VAL A 53 2.56 -0.10 1.10
C VAL A 53 2.81 -0.51 2.55
N THR A 54 2.23 0.25 3.47
CA THR A 54 2.25 -0.07 4.90
C THR A 54 0.92 0.34 5.54
N ILE A 55 0.71 -0.15 6.76
CA ILE A 55 -0.38 0.29 7.62
C ILE A 55 0.26 0.93 8.84
N ASN A 56 0.02 2.21 9.05
CA ASN A 56 0.61 2.95 10.17
C ASN A 56 -0.24 4.17 10.50
N GLU A 57 0.28 5.00 11.38
CA GLU A 57 -0.36 6.20 11.89
C GLU A 57 -0.77 7.15 10.77
N ASN A 58 -2.04 7.46 10.69
CA ASN A 58 -2.61 8.29 9.62
C ASN A 58 -3.22 9.61 10.12
N TYR A 59 -3.25 9.82 11.43
CA TYR A 59 -3.79 11.04 12.02
C TYR A 59 -2.73 12.14 12.16
N ASP A 60 -1.57 11.80 12.72
CA ASP A 60 -0.47 12.75 12.95
C ASP A 60 0.47 12.77 11.73
N PRO A 61 0.52 13.89 10.97
CA PRO A 61 1.40 13.99 9.80
C PRO A 61 2.89 13.91 10.15
N ASP A 62 3.26 14.18 11.39
CA ASP A 62 4.67 14.11 11.81
C ASP A 62 5.21 12.68 11.78
N VAL A 63 4.35 11.67 12.00
CA VAL A 63 4.77 10.27 11.91
C VAL A 63 5.18 9.93 10.47
N LYS A 64 4.43 10.40 9.48
CA LYS A 64 4.78 10.20 8.05
C LYS A 64 6.10 10.90 7.72
N SER A 65 6.27 12.11 8.20
CA SER A 65 7.49 12.89 8.01
C SER A 65 8.70 12.19 8.64
N ASP A 66 8.56 11.70 9.86
CA ASP A 66 9.62 11.00 10.58
C ASP A 66 9.98 9.68 9.89
N LEU A 67 8.98 8.95 9.39
CA LEU A 67 9.20 7.70 8.65
C LEU A 67 10.05 7.94 7.40
N LEU A 68 9.68 8.94 6.60
CA LEU A 68 10.43 9.30 5.39
C LEU A 68 11.86 9.78 5.72
N ALA A 69 12.00 10.60 6.74
CA ALA A 69 13.30 11.11 7.17
C ALA A 69 14.22 9.97 7.65
N LYS A 70 13.66 9.03 8.41
CA LYS A 70 14.43 7.89 8.92
C LYS A 70 14.85 6.95 7.80
N LEU A 71 13.97 6.68 6.86
CA LEU A 71 14.31 5.86 5.69
C LEU A 71 15.40 6.51 4.85
N GLU A 72 15.35 7.83 4.65
CA GLU A 72 16.38 8.56 3.92
C GLU A 72 17.73 8.51 4.64
N ALA A 73 17.72 8.62 5.95
CA ALA A 73 18.95 8.54 6.76
C ALA A 73 19.57 7.14 6.74
N MET A 74 18.73 6.10 6.78
CA MET A 74 19.18 4.70 6.78
C MET A 74 19.62 4.23 5.40
N ILE A 75 18.91 4.67 4.35
CA ILE A 75 19.13 4.25 2.97
C ILE A 75 19.22 5.51 2.12
N PRO A 76 20.38 6.19 2.10
CA PRO A 76 20.51 7.43 1.34
C PRO A 76 20.48 7.17 -0.16
N LYS A 77 20.12 8.21 -0.90
CA LYS A 77 19.96 8.17 -2.36
C LYS A 77 21.23 7.69 -3.05
N ASP A 78 22.39 8.18 -2.62
CA ASP A 78 23.65 7.90 -3.27
C ASP A 78 24.62 7.24 -2.30
N GLU A 79 25.16 6.09 -2.72
CA GLU A 79 26.21 5.37 -2.02
C GLU A 79 27.25 4.89 -3.03
N THR A 80 28.50 4.89 -2.64
CA THR A 80 29.61 4.53 -3.56
C THR A 80 29.56 3.09 -4.04
N TYR A 81 28.85 2.22 -3.33
CA TYR A 81 28.75 0.80 -3.66
C TYR A 81 27.48 0.44 -4.44
N TYR A 82 26.60 1.38 -4.72
CA TYR A 82 25.41 1.10 -5.56
C TYR A 82 25.87 0.83 -6.99
N ARG A 83 25.35 -0.24 -7.60
CA ARG A 83 25.71 -0.65 -8.96
C ARG A 83 24.65 -0.32 -10.00
N HIS A 84 23.39 -0.19 -9.55
CA HIS A 84 22.29 0.16 -10.45
C HIS A 84 22.47 1.59 -10.96
N ASP A 85 22.39 1.78 -12.27
CA ASP A 85 22.81 3.02 -12.93
C ASP A 85 21.70 4.05 -13.14
N GLU A 86 20.46 3.75 -12.71
CA GLU A 86 19.32 4.68 -12.85
C GLU A 86 19.26 5.74 -11.72
N GLY A 87 20.14 5.67 -10.74
CA GLY A 87 20.17 6.63 -9.64
C GLY A 87 19.05 6.46 -8.62
N ASN A 88 18.43 5.29 -8.55
CA ASN A 88 17.31 5.02 -7.66
C ASN A 88 17.46 3.72 -6.87
N SER A 89 18.69 3.27 -6.62
CA SER A 89 18.94 2.07 -5.81
C SER A 89 18.32 2.17 -4.43
N ASP A 90 18.33 3.34 -3.81
CA ASP A 90 17.71 3.60 -2.53
C ASP A 90 16.21 3.32 -2.55
N SER A 91 15.54 3.69 -3.64
CA SER A 91 14.09 3.46 -3.79
C SER A 91 13.76 1.98 -3.82
N HIS A 92 14.56 1.16 -4.53
CA HIS A 92 14.42 -0.29 -4.53
C HIS A 92 14.65 -0.90 -3.15
N LEU A 93 15.65 -0.43 -2.44
CA LEU A 93 15.99 -0.94 -1.11
C LEU A 93 14.93 -0.55 -0.07
N LYS A 94 14.44 0.68 -0.12
CA LYS A 94 13.33 1.13 0.73
C LYS A 94 12.07 0.31 0.48
N THR A 95 11.77 0.05 -0.79
CA THR A 95 10.62 -0.78 -1.18
C THR A 95 10.74 -2.21 -0.65
N ALA A 96 11.93 -2.81 -0.77
CA ALA A 96 12.19 -4.14 -0.24
C ALA A 96 12.02 -4.20 1.28
N LEU A 97 12.43 -3.13 1.98
CA LEU A 97 12.33 -3.05 3.44
C LEU A 97 10.89 -2.87 3.90
N VAL A 98 10.13 -1.97 3.29
CA VAL A 98 8.76 -1.66 3.67
C VAL A 98 7.79 -2.77 3.24
N GLY A 99 7.91 -3.25 2.01
CA GLY A 99 7.10 -4.34 1.50
C GLY A 99 6.07 -3.92 0.46
N SER A 100 5.61 -4.92 -0.30
CA SER A 100 4.77 -4.71 -1.48
C SER A 100 3.29 -5.00 -1.25
N SER A 101 2.91 -5.53 -0.09
CA SER A 101 1.51 -5.85 0.18
C SER A 101 1.19 -5.78 1.66
N VAL A 102 -0.07 -5.47 1.93
CA VAL A 102 -0.67 -5.60 3.26
C VAL A 102 -2.01 -6.27 3.11
N THR A 103 -2.45 -6.94 4.18
CA THR A 103 -3.77 -7.54 4.26
C THR A 103 -4.59 -6.78 5.29
N VAL A 104 -5.84 -6.45 4.93
CA VAL A 104 -6.81 -5.90 5.85
C VAL A 104 -8.01 -6.83 5.94
N LEU A 105 -8.57 -6.95 7.13
CA LEU A 105 -9.77 -7.76 7.35
C LEU A 105 -11.00 -6.95 6.98
N ILE A 106 -12.04 -7.67 6.55
CA ILE A 106 -13.36 -7.10 6.27
C ILE A 106 -14.34 -7.73 7.25
N GLU A 107 -15.06 -6.90 7.98
CA GLU A 107 -16.05 -7.35 8.95
C GLU A 107 -17.24 -6.41 8.88
N GLY A 108 -18.44 -6.99 8.82
CA GLY A 108 -19.64 -6.19 8.65
C GLY A 108 -19.67 -5.33 7.39
N GLY A 109 -18.96 -5.75 6.35
CA GLY A 109 -18.88 -5.02 5.08
C GLY A 109 -17.86 -3.89 5.05
N GLU A 110 -17.08 -3.70 6.11
CA GLU A 110 -16.15 -2.60 6.26
C GLU A 110 -14.72 -3.10 6.49
N VAL A 111 -13.76 -2.32 6.03
CA VAL A 111 -12.34 -2.54 6.34
C VAL A 111 -12.10 -2.35 7.84
N VAL A 112 -11.42 -3.30 8.45
CA VAL A 112 -11.07 -3.25 9.88
C VAL A 112 -9.70 -2.59 10.03
N LEU A 113 -9.68 -1.44 10.68
CA LEU A 113 -8.46 -0.71 11.04
C LEU A 113 -8.58 -0.22 12.48
N GLY A 114 -7.47 -0.14 13.18
CA GLY A 114 -7.39 0.56 14.44
C GLY A 114 -7.67 2.05 14.26
N GLN A 115 -7.99 2.74 15.35
CA GLN A 115 -8.42 4.15 15.34
C GLN A 115 -7.44 5.07 14.59
N TRP A 116 -6.14 4.83 14.72
CA TRP A 116 -5.09 5.68 14.17
C TRP A 116 -4.48 5.14 12.88
N GLN A 117 -4.86 3.94 12.47
CA GLN A 117 -4.29 3.28 11.30
C GLN A 117 -4.87 3.79 9.99
N GLY A 118 -4.02 3.90 8.99
CA GLY A 118 -4.42 4.09 7.61
C GLY A 118 -3.57 3.22 6.70
N ILE A 119 -4.08 2.96 5.51
CA ILE A 119 -3.36 2.25 4.46
C ILE A 119 -2.58 3.29 3.68
N GLN A 120 -1.26 3.15 3.64
CA GLN A 120 -0.35 4.18 3.16
C GLN A 120 0.48 3.67 2.00
N PHE A 121 0.35 4.34 0.87
CA PHE A 121 1.20 4.14 -0.30
C PHE A 121 2.48 4.93 -0.10
N CYS A 122 3.63 4.26 -0.17
CA CYS A 122 4.94 4.88 0.01
C CYS A 122 5.62 5.03 -1.35
N GLU A 123 5.75 6.28 -1.82
CA GLU A 123 6.47 6.60 -3.04
C GLU A 123 7.93 6.89 -2.72
N PHE A 124 8.86 6.24 -3.44
CA PHE A 124 10.29 6.47 -3.23
C PHE A 124 11.03 6.96 -4.49
N ASP A 125 10.34 7.05 -5.63
CA ASP A 125 10.95 7.44 -6.91
C ASP A 125 9.96 8.17 -7.81
N GLY A 126 9.18 9.08 -7.21
CA GLY A 126 8.23 9.91 -7.91
C GLY A 126 8.81 11.22 -8.43
N PRO A 127 7.97 12.07 -9.01
CA PRO A 127 6.52 11.87 -9.22
C PRO A 127 6.24 10.90 -10.37
N ARG A 128 5.22 10.05 -10.20
CA ARG A 128 4.82 9.07 -11.23
C ARG A 128 3.32 8.81 -11.17
N ASP A 129 2.81 8.23 -12.25
CA ASP A 129 1.51 7.60 -12.27
C ASP A 129 1.69 6.15 -11.80
N ARG A 130 1.08 5.83 -10.67
CA ARG A 130 1.19 4.52 -10.01
C ARG A 130 -0.18 3.85 -9.96
N GLU A 131 -0.17 2.60 -9.54
CA GLU A 131 -1.38 1.83 -9.26
C GLU A 131 -1.26 1.12 -7.91
N VAL A 132 -2.41 0.95 -7.25
CA VAL A 132 -2.59 0.04 -6.12
C VAL A 132 -3.58 -1.02 -6.58
N TRP A 133 -3.23 -2.28 -6.42
CA TRP A 133 -4.12 -3.38 -6.78
C TRP A 133 -4.77 -3.95 -5.52
N VAL A 134 -6.07 -4.18 -5.60
CA VAL A 134 -6.86 -4.68 -4.47
C VAL A 134 -7.55 -5.98 -4.90
N LYS A 135 -7.24 -7.07 -4.20
CA LYS A 135 -7.89 -8.35 -4.38
C LYS A 135 -8.73 -8.65 -3.15
N ILE A 136 -10.03 -8.86 -3.35
CA ILE A 136 -10.98 -9.07 -2.26
C ILE A 136 -11.39 -10.52 -2.24
N VAL A 137 -11.31 -11.15 -1.08
CA VAL A 137 -11.65 -12.54 -0.84
C VAL A 137 -12.80 -12.58 0.15
N ASP A 138 -13.88 -13.25 -0.24
CA ASP A 138 -15.06 -13.46 0.59
C ASP A 138 -14.90 -14.78 1.34
N PHE A 139 -15.02 -14.74 2.67
CA PHE A 139 -14.88 -15.95 3.50
C PHE A 139 -16.14 -16.81 3.51
N ARG A 140 -17.23 -16.30 3.00
CA ARG A 140 -18.45 -17.11 2.92
C ARG A 140 -18.27 -18.22 1.90
N ALA A 141 -18.70 -19.43 2.29
CA ALA A 141 -18.74 -20.54 1.35
C ALA A 141 -19.79 -20.27 0.27
N LYS A 142 -19.47 -20.62 -0.98
CA LYS A 142 -20.45 -20.62 -2.06
C LYS A 142 -21.52 -21.64 -1.72
N GLN A 143 -22.78 -21.23 -1.66
CA GLN A 143 -23.90 -22.14 -1.54
C GLN A 143 -24.22 -22.69 -2.92
N ASP A 144 -24.23 -24.01 -3.02
CA ASP A 144 -24.62 -24.72 -4.23
C ASP A 144 -26.15 -24.66 -4.43
#